data_a8529d0cd7f5684034a16cafd4590d3e
#
_entry.id   a8529d0cd7f5684034a16cafd4590d3e
#
_cell.length_a   1.000
_cell.length_b   1.000
_cell.length_c   1.000
_cell.angle_alpha   90.00
_cell.angle_beta   90.00
_cell.angle_gamma   90.00
#
_symmetry.space_group_name_H-M   'P 1'
#
loop_
_entity.id
_entity.type
_entity.pdbx_description
1 polymer ?
#
loop_
_entity_poly.entity_id
_entity_poly.type
_entity_poly.pdbx_seq_one_letter_code
_entity_poly.pdbx_strand_id
1 'polypeptide(L)'
;MATTGEGQRAMRRARVGVTAAFAAHAMLSGLLGPWIPHIKDQAGLDASGLGIALTGFAVGLLTGTRVADPAIRRWGGRWVVRGGIPVMGVGFALLPAAGGLASLTLLFFGIGLLAGLIDVAMNIEAVAVERRFERRVMSAIHGTWSVALFVGAALASAGIAAGLSIRIHLPISAALVVVVSAAFLRWLPSAGEATEAPVERPDEPRGRPSPTRVLLLLCLVALGSFLVEGIAVEWSAVFLRESVGADPGAAGLGVVAFSAGMAASRFLGDRLVARFGQPVVDRVGASSAFVALAAMLIVHRLVPSVAALGIVGLGLGPVVPLAFRTAGRTFRTGHASALPLVATAGYTGSIVGPLLVGFIADLATLRIAFLVPLVATAVSSLAAGATRDP
;
A
#
# COMPACT_ATOMS: atom_id res chain seq x y z
N MET A 1 -1.92 10.17 -36.82
CA MET A 1 -2.40 11.57 -36.74
C MET A 1 -1.41 12.38 -35.92
N ALA A 2 -0.83 13.44 -36.47
CA ALA A 2 0.04 14.35 -35.73
C ALA A 2 -0.82 15.05 -34.67
N THR A 3 -0.53 14.79 -33.39
CA THR A 3 -1.21 15.48 -32.29
C THR A 3 -0.86 16.97 -32.38
N THR A 4 -1.88 17.81 -32.55
CA THR A 4 -1.72 19.28 -32.48
C THR A 4 -1.03 19.64 -31.15
N GLY A 5 -0.27 20.73 -31.10
CA GLY A 5 0.43 21.13 -29.87
C GLY A 5 -0.50 21.29 -28.63
N GLU A 6 -1.79 21.57 -28.87
CA GLU A 6 -2.81 21.60 -27.82
C GLU A 6 -3.14 20.21 -27.25
N GLY A 7 -3.26 19.19 -28.10
CA GLY A 7 -3.47 17.80 -27.64
C GLY A 7 -2.31 17.28 -26.79
N GLN A 8 -1.07 17.62 -27.14
CA GLN A 8 0.10 17.26 -26.34
C GLN A 8 0.13 17.97 -24.97
N ARG A 9 -0.26 19.25 -24.93
CA ARG A 9 -0.39 20.02 -23.68
C ARG A 9 -1.49 19.45 -22.78
N ALA A 10 -2.66 19.11 -23.34
CA ALA A 10 -3.76 18.50 -22.61
C ALA A 10 -3.35 17.15 -22.01
N MET A 11 -2.69 16.29 -22.81
CA MET A 11 -2.14 15.01 -22.33
C MET A 11 -1.17 15.21 -21.16
N ARG A 12 -0.21 16.13 -21.30
CA ARG A 12 0.78 16.39 -20.25
C ARG A 12 0.11 16.86 -18.96
N ARG A 13 -0.88 17.76 -19.04
CA ARG A 13 -1.65 18.24 -17.89
C ARG A 13 -2.41 17.11 -17.21
N ALA A 14 -3.19 16.32 -17.94
CA ALA A 14 -3.93 15.20 -17.42
C ALA A 14 -3.02 14.17 -16.70
N ARG A 15 -1.89 13.82 -17.34
CA ARG A 15 -0.89 12.94 -16.71
C ARG A 15 -0.33 13.51 -15.41
N VAL A 16 0.02 14.81 -15.39
CA VAL A 16 0.52 15.47 -14.17
C VAL A 16 -0.55 15.47 -13.09
N GLY A 17 -1.82 15.75 -13.41
CA GLY A 17 -2.93 15.73 -12.45
C GLY A 17 -3.10 14.37 -11.80
N VAL A 18 -3.12 13.30 -12.59
CA VAL A 18 -3.26 11.93 -12.06
C VAL A 18 -2.01 11.53 -11.25
N THR A 19 -0.81 11.82 -11.75
CA THR A 19 0.44 11.55 -11.01
C THR A 19 0.47 12.26 -9.66
N ALA A 20 -0.01 13.51 -9.59
CA ALA A 20 -0.10 14.26 -8.35
C ALA A 20 -1.12 13.65 -7.36
N ALA A 21 -2.22 13.08 -7.85
CA ALA A 21 -3.17 12.37 -7.00
C ALA A 21 -2.53 11.16 -6.32
N PHE A 22 -1.85 10.31 -7.10
CA PHE A 22 -1.12 9.15 -6.58
C PHE A 22 0.00 9.55 -5.61
N ALA A 23 0.76 10.60 -5.95
CA ALA A 23 1.82 11.09 -5.08
C ALA A 23 1.28 11.64 -3.75
N ALA A 24 0.21 12.44 -3.77
CA ALA A 24 -0.39 13.00 -2.56
C ALA A 24 -0.96 11.91 -1.65
N HIS A 25 -1.71 10.95 -2.21
CA HIS A 25 -2.26 9.82 -1.48
C HIS A 25 -1.15 9.00 -0.80
N ALA A 26 -0.10 8.65 -1.55
CA ALA A 26 1.01 7.85 -1.04
C ALA A 26 1.85 8.62 -0.02
N MET A 27 2.09 9.90 -0.22
CA MET A 27 2.87 10.72 0.71
C MET A 27 2.16 10.87 2.06
N LEU A 28 0.84 11.11 2.07
CA LEU A 28 0.06 11.11 3.30
C LEU A 28 0.17 9.75 4.02
N SER A 29 0.01 8.65 3.29
CA SER A 29 0.13 7.30 3.86
C SER A 29 1.55 7.04 4.43
N GLY A 30 2.58 7.49 3.73
CA GLY A 30 3.98 7.34 4.16
C GLY A 30 4.32 8.12 5.43
N LEU A 31 3.68 9.27 5.66
CA LEU A 31 3.87 10.04 6.90
C LEU A 31 3.47 9.26 8.16
N LEU A 32 2.58 8.28 8.06
CA LEU A 32 2.01 7.60 9.22
C LEU A 32 2.98 6.65 9.92
N GLY A 33 3.58 5.72 9.16
CA GLY A 33 4.31 4.59 9.72
C GLY A 33 5.35 4.95 10.80
N PRO A 34 6.26 5.92 10.57
CA PRO A 34 7.24 6.33 11.59
C PRO A 34 6.61 6.96 12.85
N TRP A 35 5.42 7.55 12.75
CA TRP A 35 4.71 8.14 13.89
C TRP A 35 3.87 7.15 14.69
N ILE A 36 3.65 5.93 14.23
CA ILE A 36 2.80 4.92 14.92
C ILE A 36 3.25 4.69 16.37
N PRO A 37 4.55 4.54 16.71
CA PRO A 37 4.95 4.39 18.11
C PRO A 37 4.51 5.56 19.00
N HIS A 38 4.62 6.81 18.50
CA HIS A 38 4.20 8.00 19.24
C HIS A 38 2.68 8.08 19.39
N ILE A 39 1.94 7.70 18.36
CA ILE A 39 0.47 7.62 18.37
C ILE A 39 0.01 6.59 19.40
N LYS A 40 0.65 5.42 19.44
CA LYS A 40 0.39 4.36 20.42
C LYS A 40 0.59 4.88 21.86
N ASP A 41 1.75 5.48 22.13
CA ASP A 41 2.07 6.01 23.46
C ASP A 41 1.09 7.13 23.89
N GLN A 42 0.79 8.06 22.97
CA GLN A 42 -0.13 9.17 23.25
C GLN A 42 -1.56 8.69 23.50
N ALA A 43 -2.01 7.66 22.82
CA ALA A 43 -3.33 7.06 23.02
C ALA A 43 -3.37 6.11 24.23
N GLY A 44 -2.24 5.85 24.88
CA GLY A 44 -2.13 4.95 26.03
C GLY A 44 -2.47 3.50 25.71
N LEU A 45 -2.10 3.03 24.50
CA LEU A 45 -2.44 1.70 24.01
C LEU A 45 -1.31 0.70 24.28
N ASP A 46 -1.70 -0.53 24.58
CA ASP A 46 -0.87 -1.71 24.47
C ASP A 46 -0.75 -2.16 23.00
N ALA A 47 -0.09 -3.28 22.74
CA ALA A 47 0.11 -3.75 21.38
C ALA A 47 -1.20 -4.27 20.77
N SER A 48 -2.06 -4.93 21.54
CA SER A 48 -3.36 -5.39 21.05
C SER A 48 -4.30 -4.23 20.74
N GLY A 49 -4.33 -3.20 21.57
CA GLY A 49 -5.06 -1.96 21.32
C GLY A 49 -4.62 -1.26 20.04
N LEU A 50 -3.31 -1.19 19.79
CA LEU A 50 -2.79 -0.67 18.53
C LEU A 50 -3.23 -1.56 17.34
N GLY A 51 -3.12 -2.88 17.45
CA GLY A 51 -3.57 -3.82 16.42
C GLY A 51 -5.04 -3.65 16.06
N ILE A 52 -5.91 -3.48 17.07
CA ILE A 52 -7.33 -3.18 16.87
C ILE A 52 -7.51 -1.84 16.16
N ALA A 53 -6.82 -0.79 16.60
CA ALA A 53 -6.93 0.53 15.98
C ALA A 53 -6.50 0.51 14.50
N LEU A 54 -5.39 -0.15 14.16
CA LEU A 54 -4.90 -0.31 12.78
C LEU A 54 -5.87 -1.13 11.91
N THR A 55 -6.54 -2.12 12.51
CA THR A 55 -7.62 -2.87 11.82
C THR A 55 -8.74 -1.93 11.37
N GLY A 56 -9.00 -0.85 12.10
CA GLY A 56 -9.93 0.20 11.67
C GLY A 56 -9.57 0.76 10.29
N PHE A 57 -8.29 1.04 10.05
CA PHE A 57 -7.83 1.52 8.73
C PHE A 57 -8.12 0.50 7.62
N ALA A 58 -7.78 -0.77 7.83
CA ALA A 58 -7.98 -1.81 6.82
C ALA A 58 -9.47 -2.06 6.52
N VAL A 59 -10.34 -2.07 7.54
CA VAL A 59 -11.80 -2.17 7.38
C VAL A 59 -12.34 -0.93 6.67
N GLY A 60 -11.87 0.26 7.02
CA GLY A 60 -12.20 1.51 6.35
C GLY A 60 -11.84 1.47 4.87
N LEU A 61 -10.62 1.04 4.53
CA LEU A 61 -10.12 0.91 3.16
C LEU A 61 -11.04 -0.01 2.32
N LEU A 62 -11.37 -1.19 2.85
CA LEU A 62 -12.30 -2.10 2.17
C LEU A 62 -13.70 -1.48 1.98
N THR A 63 -14.20 -0.78 2.99
CA THR A 63 -15.48 -0.07 2.89
C THR A 63 -15.40 1.01 1.83
N GLY A 64 -14.32 1.80 1.80
CA GLY A 64 -14.06 2.84 0.81
C GLY A 64 -14.07 2.31 -0.62
N THR A 65 -13.41 1.18 -0.88
CA THR A 65 -13.44 0.56 -2.21
C THR A 65 -14.85 0.10 -2.63
N ARG A 66 -15.69 -0.34 -1.69
CA ARG A 66 -17.07 -0.78 -1.98
C ARG A 66 -18.01 0.39 -2.28
N VAL A 67 -17.84 1.53 -1.61
CA VAL A 67 -18.65 2.72 -1.84
C VAL A 67 -18.11 3.63 -2.94
N ALA A 68 -16.96 3.29 -3.53
CA ALA A 68 -16.33 4.10 -4.57
C ALA A 68 -17.21 4.23 -5.82
N ASP A 69 -17.77 3.12 -6.32
CA ASP A 69 -18.58 3.12 -7.53
C ASP A 69 -19.82 4.05 -7.44
N PRO A 70 -20.70 3.96 -6.42
CA PRO A 70 -21.79 4.92 -6.28
C PRO A 70 -21.32 6.38 -6.07
N ALA A 71 -20.22 6.60 -5.37
CA ALA A 71 -19.67 7.94 -5.16
C ALA A 71 -19.16 8.55 -6.48
N ILE A 72 -18.43 7.76 -7.27
CA ILE A 72 -17.88 8.19 -8.57
C ILE A 72 -19.01 8.45 -9.57
N ARG A 73 -20.05 7.62 -9.61
CA ARG A 73 -21.23 7.88 -10.46
C ARG A 73 -21.97 9.16 -10.07
N ARG A 74 -22.06 9.46 -8.77
CA ARG A 74 -22.80 10.64 -8.29
C ARG A 74 -22.02 11.94 -8.47
N TRP A 75 -20.71 11.94 -8.19
CA TRP A 75 -19.90 13.16 -8.10
C TRP A 75 -18.82 13.26 -9.18
N GLY A 76 -18.49 12.16 -9.85
CA GLY A 76 -17.38 12.05 -10.79
C GLY A 76 -16.04 11.79 -10.10
N GLY A 77 -15.18 10.95 -10.73
CA GLY A 77 -13.90 10.52 -10.15
C GLY A 77 -12.99 11.68 -9.76
N ARG A 78 -12.87 12.71 -10.61
CA ARG A 78 -12.07 13.90 -10.31
C ARG A 78 -12.48 14.63 -9.04
N TRP A 79 -13.79 14.71 -8.75
CA TRP A 79 -14.28 15.39 -7.57
C TRP A 79 -14.11 14.56 -6.31
N VAL A 80 -14.24 13.23 -6.43
CA VAL A 80 -13.90 12.29 -5.35
C VAL A 80 -12.43 12.45 -4.95
N VAL A 81 -11.50 12.52 -5.92
CA VAL A 81 -10.08 12.72 -5.63
C VAL A 81 -9.80 14.11 -5.07
N ARG A 82 -10.32 15.18 -5.70
CA ARG A 82 -10.09 16.57 -5.28
C ARG A 82 -10.64 16.87 -3.89
N GLY A 83 -11.78 16.32 -3.54
CA GLY A 83 -12.39 16.48 -2.21
C GLY A 83 -11.82 15.50 -1.19
N GLY A 84 -11.54 14.27 -1.61
CA GLY A 84 -11.05 13.21 -0.72
C GLY A 84 -9.66 13.47 -0.17
N ILE A 85 -8.69 13.92 -0.99
CA ILE A 85 -7.31 14.19 -0.54
C ILE A 85 -7.26 15.24 0.59
N PRO A 86 -7.92 16.42 0.49
CA PRO A 86 -7.97 17.36 1.60
C PRO A 86 -8.62 16.80 2.87
N VAL A 87 -9.73 16.07 2.74
CA VAL A 87 -10.42 15.47 3.91
C VAL A 87 -9.54 14.38 4.54
N MET A 88 -8.86 13.58 3.74
CA MET A 88 -7.87 12.61 4.24
C MET A 88 -6.73 13.33 4.96
N GLY A 89 -6.23 14.45 4.43
CA GLY A 89 -5.22 15.28 5.09
C GLY A 89 -5.68 15.81 6.46
N VAL A 90 -6.94 16.22 6.58
CA VAL A 90 -7.55 16.60 7.88
C VAL A 90 -7.57 15.39 8.83
N GLY A 91 -7.92 14.18 8.35
CA GLY A 91 -7.86 12.96 9.15
C GLY A 91 -6.46 12.72 9.74
N PHE A 92 -5.40 12.87 8.92
CA PHE A 92 -4.01 12.78 9.41
C PHE A 92 -3.66 13.88 10.42
N ALA A 93 -4.13 15.11 10.19
CA ALA A 93 -3.90 16.23 11.10
C ALA A 93 -4.58 16.04 12.46
N LEU A 94 -5.65 15.27 12.54
CA LEU A 94 -6.39 14.97 13.77
C LEU A 94 -5.80 13.78 14.56
N LEU A 95 -4.96 12.92 13.97
CA LEU A 95 -4.36 11.78 14.67
C LEU A 95 -3.68 12.16 16.00
N PRO A 96 -2.93 13.28 16.09
CA PRO A 96 -2.33 13.69 17.35
C PRO A 96 -3.32 14.11 18.45
N ALA A 97 -4.60 14.23 18.14
CA ALA A 97 -5.66 14.56 19.10
C ALA A 97 -6.43 13.31 19.59
N ALA A 98 -6.15 12.14 19.03
CA ALA A 98 -6.82 10.90 19.44
C ALA A 98 -6.38 10.49 20.86
N GLY A 99 -7.32 10.47 21.80
CA GLY A 99 -7.05 10.26 23.22
C GLY A 99 -7.35 8.84 23.73
N GLY A 100 -7.41 7.83 22.85
CA GLY A 100 -7.66 6.45 23.26
C GLY A 100 -8.10 5.55 22.11
N LEU A 101 -8.34 4.26 22.41
CA LEU A 101 -8.62 3.22 21.43
C LEU A 101 -9.79 3.58 20.50
N ALA A 102 -10.94 3.98 21.04
CA ALA A 102 -12.13 4.23 20.24
C ALA A 102 -11.93 5.39 19.26
N SER A 103 -11.37 6.52 19.71
CA SER A 103 -11.12 7.68 18.86
C SER A 103 -10.09 7.39 17.77
N LEU A 104 -9.04 6.65 18.10
CA LEU A 104 -8.00 6.26 17.15
C LEU A 104 -8.55 5.27 16.11
N THR A 105 -9.32 4.26 16.53
CA THR A 105 -9.97 3.30 15.63
C THR A 105 -10.91 4.01 14.64
N LEU A 106 -11.72 4.95 15.12
CA LEU A 106 -12.63 5.72 14.27
C LEU A 106 -11.88 6.62 13.29
N LEU A 107 -10.81 7.29 13.72
CA LEU A 107 -9.96 8.09 12.82
C LEU A 107 -9.28 7.22 11.76
N PHE A 108 -8.70 6.10 12.15
CA PHE A 108 -8.11 5.16 11.20
C PHE A 108 -9.15 4.61 10.24
N PHE A 109 -10.35 4.26 10.71
CA PHE A 109 -11.44 3.84 9.82
C PHE A 109 -11.79 4.94 8.81
N GLY A 110 -11.94 6.19 9.25
CA GLY A 110 -12.25 7.33 8.38
C GLY A 110 -11.15 7.60 7.34
N ILE A 111 -9.87 7.57 7.77
CA ILE A 111 -8.72 7.71 6.88
C ILE A 111 -8.67 6.55 5.87
N GLY A 112 -8.85 5.31 6.33
CA GLY A 112 -8.89 4.13 5.48
C GLY A 112 -10.03 4.20 4.46
N LEU A 113 -11.24 4.59 4.87
CA LEU A 113 -12.40 4.76 3.98
C LEU A 113 -12.10 5.76 2.86
N LEU A 114 -11.51 6.90 3.20
CA LEU A 114 -11.08 7.89 2.21
C LEU A 114 -9.96 7.34 1.32
N ALA A 115 -8.99 6.64 1.90
CA ALA A 115 -7.91 6.03 1.14
C ALA A 115 -8.43 5.06 0.08
N GLY A 116 -9.33 4.13 0.44
CA GLY A 116 -9.92 3.19 -0.50
C GLY A 116 -10.80 3.85 -1.57
N LEU A 117 -11.58 4.86 -1.18
CA LEU A 117 -12.41 5.63 -2.09
C LEU A 117 -11.56 6.38 -3.13
N ILE A 118 -10.52 7.07 -2.68
CA ILE A 118 -9.59 7.83 -3.53
C ILE A 118 -8.81 6.87 -4.43
N ASP A 119 -8.35 5.73 -3.89
CA ASP A 119 -7.57 4.75 -4.65
C ASP A 119 -8.34 4.26 -5.88
N VAL A 120 -9.59 3.86 -5.73
CA VAL A 120 -10.43 3.44 -6.87
C VAL A 120 -10.62 4.60 -7.85
N ALA A 121 -10.93 5.79 -7.37
CA ALA A 121 -11.19 6.95 -8.23
C ALA A 121 -9.95 7.36 -9.03
N MET A 122 -8.77 7.44 -8.39
CA MET A 122 -7.53 7.85 -9.09
C MET A 122 -7.05 6.79 -10.09
N ASN A 123 -7.31 5.49 -9.82
CA ASN A 123 -7.01 4.43 -10.77
C ASN A 123 -7.91 4.49 -12.02
N ILE A 124 -9.20 4.80 -11.86
CA ILE A 124 -10.13 5.01 -12.99
C ILE A 124 -9.66 6.21 -13.84
N GLU A 125 -9.28 7.33 -13.21
CA GLU A 125 -8.74 8.50 -13.92
C GLU A 125 -7.42 8.16 -14.65
N ALA A 126 -6.55 7.34 -14.08
CA ALA A 126 -5.31 6.89 -14.72
C ALA A 126 -5.58 6.05 -15.97
N VAL A 127 -6.52 5.11 -15.89
CA VAL A 127 -6.97 4.29 -17.03
C VAL A 127 -7.58 5.17 -18.14
N ALA A 128 -8.39 6.17 -17.76
CA ALA A 128 -8.97 7.11 -18.73
C ALA A 128 -7.90 7.89 -19.48
N VAL A 129 -6.85 8.37 -18.78
CA VAL A 129 -5.70 9.05 -19.39
C VAL A 129 -4.94 8.11 -20.34
N GLU A 130 -4.70 6.86 -19.93
CA GLU A 130 -4.00 5.86 -20.74
C GLU A 130 -4.76 5.56 -22.05
N ARG A 131 -6.07 5.35 -21.96
CA ARG A 131 -6.94 5.08 -23.12
C ARG A 131 -7.02 6.27 -24.08
N ARG A 132 -7.29 7.47 -23.54
CA ARG A 132 -7.46 8.69 -24.37
C ARG A 132 -6.22 9.04 -25.18
N PHE A 133 -5.05 8.80 -24.64
CA PHE A 133 -3.80 9.20 -25.27
C PHE A 133 -2.99 8.04 -25.83
N GLU A 134 -3.52 6.81 -25.79
CA GLU A 134 -2.88 5.59 -26.30
C GLU A 134 -1.44 5.40 -25.80
N ARG A 135 -1.18 5.84 -24.55
CA ARG A 135 0.14 5.80 -23.95
C ARG A 135 0.10 5.08 -22.60
N ARG A 136 0.95 4.06 -22.46
CA ARG A 136 1.12 3.32 -21.19
C ARG A 136 1.71 4.24 -20.13
N VAL A 137 0.92 4.62 -19.13
CA VAL A 137 1.32 5.50 -18.03
C VAL A 137 1.18 4.86 -16.65
N MET A 138 0.44 3.78 -16.51
CA MET A 138 0.13 3.14 -15.22
C MET A 138 1.39 2.74 -14.44
N SER A 139 2.36 2.07 -15.07
CA SER A 139 3.61 1.66 -14.38
C SER A 139 4.38 2.85 -13.81
N ALA A 140 4.46 3.96 -14.56
CA ALA A 140 5.15 5.16 -14.10
C ALA A 140 4.40 5.84 -12.94
N ILE A 141 3.07 5.84 -12.97
CA ILE A 141 2.21 6.40 -11.93
C ILE A 141 2.35 5.60 -10.64
N HIS A 142 2.28 4.26 -10.70
CA HIS A 142 2.50 3.39 -9.55
C HIS A 142 3.94 3.47 -9.00
N GLY A 143 4.93 3.66 -9.89
CA GLY A 143 6.30 3.96 -9.49
C GLY A 143 6.38 5.27 -8.70
N THR A 144 5.70 6.33 -9.15
CA THR A 144 5.61 7.60 -8.42
C THR A 144 4.94 7.42 -7.05
N TRP A 145 3.89 6.59 -6.96
CA TRP A 145 3.24 6.26 -5.70
C TRP A 145 4.25 5.68 -4.69
N SER A 146 5.07 4.72 -5.12
CA SER A 146 6.07 4.07 -4.26
C SER A 146 7.15 5.05 -3.78
N VAL A 147 7.62 5.93 -4.68
CA VAL A 147 8.59 6.98 -4.32
C VAL A 147 7.97 7.98 -3.34
N ALA A 148 6.72 8.38 -3.56
CA ALA A 148 6.04 9.31 -2.68
C ALA A 148 5.79 8.72 -1.27
N LEU A 149 5.46 7.43 -1.18
CA LEU A 149 5.37 6.69 0.09
C LEU A 149 6.71 6.74 0.84
N PHE A 150 7.81 6.41 0.14
CA PHE A 150 9.15 6.49 0.69
C PHE A 150 9.50 7.91 1.17
N VAL A 151 9.22 8.94 0.36
CA VAL A 151 9.49 10.34 0.72
C VAL A 151 8.68 10.75 1.95
N GLY A 152 7.40 10.37 2.04
CA GLY A 152 6.56 10.61 3.21
C GLY A 152 7.14 9.99 4.47
N ALA A 153 7.57 8.73 4.41
CA ALA A 153 8.20 8.04 5.53
C ALA A 153 9.54 8.68 5.93
N ALA A 154 10.36 9.08 4.95
CA ALA A 154 11.62 9.76 5.19
C ALA A 154 11.42 11.13 5.87
N LEU A 155 10.44 11.91 5.42
CA LEU A 155 10.09 13.20 6.02
C LEU A 155 9.60 13.02 7.47
N ALA A 156 8.75 12.02 7.73
CA ALA A 156 8.29 11.72 9.08
C ALA A 156 9.46 11.33 9.99
N SER A 157 10.34 10.43 9.55
CA SER A 157 11.53 10.00 10.31
C SER A 157 12.49 11.16 10.57
N ALA A 158 12.72 12.03 9.57
CA ALA A 158 13.56 13.21 9.73
C ALA A 158 12.95 14.22 10.72
N GLY A 159 11.63 14.43 10.69
CA GLY A 159 10.93 15.29 11.64
C GLY A 159 11.07 14.77 13.08
N ILE A 160 10.93 13.46 13.29
CA ILE A 160 11.10 12.80 14.58
C ILE A 160 12.57 12.95 15.05
N ALA A 161 13.54 12.70 14.17
CA ALA A 161 14.97 12.83 14.48
C ALA A 161 15.37 14.29 14.84
N ALA A 162 14.69 15.27 14.23
CA ALA A 162 14.85 16.69 14.55
C ALA A 162 14.12 17.11 15.84
N GLY A 163 13.46 16.19 16.56
CA GLY A 163 12.74 16.48 17.80
C GLY A 163 11.41 17.22 17.60
N LEU A 164 10.85 17.22 16.39
CA LEU A 164 9.57 17.87 16.14
C LEU A 164 8.42 17.13 16.84
N SER A 165 7.52 17.90 17.44
CA SER A 165 6.31 17.31 18.01
C SER A 165 5.38 16.79 16.91
N ILE A 166 4.78 15.61 17.12
CA ILE A 166 3.75 15.05 16.24
C ILE A 166 2.60 16.04 16.02
N ARG A 167 2.23 16.82 17.05
CA ARG A 167 1.15 17.82 16.99
C ARG A 167 1.43 18.99 16.05
N ILE A 168 2.68 19.20 15.68
CA ILE A 168 3.12 20.23 14.75
C ILE A 168 3.48 19.61 13.41
N HIS A 169 4.33 18.56 13.42
CA HIS A 169 4.89 17.99 12.21
C HIS A 169 3.82 17.34 11.33
N LEU A 170 2.95 16.50 11.89
CA LEU A 170 1.98 15.74 11.10
C LEU A 170 0.91 16.65 10.45
N PRO A 171 0.28 17.61 11.17
CA PRO A 171 -0.65 18.56 10.54
C PRO A 171 0.00 19.47 9.49
N ILE A 172 1.21 19.98 9.74
CA ILE A 172 1.90 20.85 8.77
C ILE A 172 2.27 20.06 7.52
N SER A 173 2.81 18.85 7.68
CA SER A 173 3.17 17.99 6.54
C SER A 173 1.95 17.59 5.73
N ALA A 174 0.83 17.23 6.38
CA ALA A 174 -0.42 16.91 5.69
C ALA A 174 -0.98 18.13 4.95
N ALA A 175 -0.99 19.31 5.58
CA ALA A 175 -1.42 20.55 4.95
C ALA A 175 -0.55 20.90 3.73
N LEU A 176 0.78 20.75 3.84
CA LEU A 176 1.71 21.00 2.74
C LEU A 176 1.41 20.07 1.55
N VAL A 177 1.23 18.76 1.81
CA VAL A 177 0.85 17.79 0.76
C VAL A 177 -0.46 18.19 0.08
N VAL A 178 -1.47 18.59 0.85
CA VAL A 178 -2.77 19.02 0.34
C VAL A 178 -2.62 20.28 -0.52
N VAL A 179 -1.97 21.31 -0.02
CA VAL A 179 -1.80 22.59 -0.72
C VAL A 179 -1.01 22.42 -2.02
N VAL A 180 0.13 21.70 -1.95
CA VAL A 180 0.97 21.46 -3.15
C VAL A 180 0.20 20.62 -4.17
N SER A 181 -0.46 19.55 -3.74
CA SER A 181 -1.21 18.70 -4.67
C SER A 181 -2.41 19.42 -5.31
N ALA A 182 -3.11 20.28 -4.58
CA ALA A 182 -4.26 21.04 -5.10
C ALA A 182 -3.92 21.84 -6.36
N ALA A 183 -2.70 22.40 -6.46
CA ALA A 183 -2.24 23.11 -7.64
C ALA A 183 -2.21 22.24 -8.91
N PHE A 184 -1.99 20.94 -8.76
CA PHE A 184 -1.90 19.98 -9.86
C PHE A 184 -3.18 19.18 -10.06
N LEU A 185 -3.95 18.91 -9.01
CA LEU A 185 -5.23 18.20 -9.09
C LEU A 185 -6.27 18.92 -9.96
N ARG A 186 -6.12 20.23 -10.18
CA ARG A 186 -6.94 20.99 -11.13
C ARG A 186 -6.85 20.45 -12.56
N TRP A 187 -5.82 19.67 -12.89
CA TRP A 187 -5.62 19.09 -14.21
C TRP A 187 -6.15 17.66 -14.35
N LEU A 188 -6.83 17.13 -13.32
CA LEU A 188 -7.56 15.87 -13.46
C LEU A 188 -8.62 15.99 -14.55
N PRO A 189 -8.77 14.96 -15.42
CA PRO A 189 -9.73 14.97 -16.52
C PRO A 189 -11.16 15.24 -16.05
N SER A 190 -12.03 15.74 -16.93
CA SER A 190 -13.44 15.91 -16.60
C SER A 190 -14.22 14.62 -16.82
N ALA A 191 -15.32 14.44 -16.04
CA ALA A 191 -16.12 13.23 -16.05
C ALA A 191 -16.68 12.86 -17.45
N GLY A 192 -16.98 13.83 -18.31
CA GLY A 192 -17.40 13.61 -19.70
C GLY A 192 -16.29 13.04 -20.58
N GLU A 193 -15.04 13.18 -20.17
CA GLU A 193 -13.88 12.67 -20.90
C GLU A 193 -13.51 11.23 -20.49
N ALA A 194 -13.98 10.80 -19.30
CA ALA A 194 -13.74 9.46 -18.75
C ALA A 194 -14.90 8.47 -19.00
N THR A 195 -16.12 8.98 -19.29
CA THR A 195 -17.36 8.17 -19.28
C THR A 195 -17.74 7.60 -20.64
N GLU A 196 -17.06 7.98 -21.74
CA GLU A 196 -17.42 7.53 -23.10
C GLU A 196 -16.94 6.11 -23.47
N ALA A 197 -16.18 5.46 -22.63
CA ALA A 197 -16.03 4.03 -22.78
C ALA A 197 -16.74 3.34 -21.60
N PRO A 198 -17.76 2.50 -21.86
CA PRO A 198 -18.12 1.52 -20.87
C PRO A 198 -16.81 0.87 -20.46
N VAL A 199 -16.50 0.85 -19.15
CA VAL A 199 -15.68 -0.25 -18.65
C VAL A 199 -16.43 -1.46 -19.22
N GLU A 200 -15.95 -2.02 -20.33
CA GLU A 200 -16.29 -3.40 -20.63
C GLU A 200 -15.87 -4.11 -19.35
N ARG A 201 -16.86 -4.22 -18.47
CA ARG A 201 -16.82 -5.33 -17.54
C ARG A 201 -16.73 -6.49 -18.49
N PRO A 202 -15.57 -7.17 -18.59
CA PRO A 202 -15.58 -8.45 -19.27
C PRO A 202 -16.75 -9.10 -18.60
N ASP A 203 -17.79 -9.51 -19.38
CA ASP A 203 -19.01 -10.12 -18.84
C ASP A 203 -18.60 -10.89 -17.60
N GLU A 204 -19.03 -10.39 -16.41
CA GLU A 204 -18.50 -10.95 -15.17
C GLU A 204 -18.75 -12.43 -15.27
N PRO A 205 -17.71 -13.25 -15.37
CA PRO A 205 -17.93 -14.67 -15.62
C PRO A 205 -18.77 -15.15 -14.44
N ARG A 206 -20.05 -15.46 -14.71
CA ARG A 206 -21.05 -15.83 -13.72
C ARG A 206 -20.75 -17.23 -13.16
N GLY A 207 -19.72 -17.32 -12.31
CA GLY A 207 -19.33 -18.55 -11.66
C GLY A 207 -18.11 -18.35 -10.78
N ARG A 208 -18.02 -19.05 -9.65
CA ARG A 208 -16.81 -19.13 -8.87
C ARG A 208 -15.85 -20.10 -9.55
N PRO A 209 -14.56 -19.75 -9.72
CA PRO A 209 -13.59 -20.71 -10.22
C PRO A 209 -13.56 -21.92 -9.29
N SER A 210 -13.51 -23.11 -9.89
CA SER A 210 -13.27 -24.33 -9.11
C SER A 210 -11.96 -24.16 -8.29
N PRO A 211 -11.94 -24.51 -7.02
CA PRO A 211 -10.74 -24.37 -6.18
C PRO A 211 -9.66 -25.31 -6.72
N THR A 212 -8.78 -24.76 -7.55
CA THR A 212 -7.60 -25.47 -8.02
C THR A 212 -6.45 -25.23 -7.06
N ARG A 213 -5.49 -26.17 -7.02
CA ARG A 213 -4.26 -26.00 -6.21
C ARG A 213 -3.55 -24.68 -6.55
N VAL A 214 -3.52 -24.29 -7.83
CA VAL A 214 -2.91 -23.04 -8.30
C VAL A 214 -3.62 -21.83 -7.70
N LEU A 215 -4.95 -21.80 -7.72
CA LEU A 215 -5.73 -20.69 -7.16
C LEU A 215 -5.51 -20.54 -5.65
N LEU A 216 -5.50 -21.65 -4.92
CA LEU A 216 -5.22 -21.63 -3.47
C LEU A 216 -3.81 -21.09 -3.18
N LEU A 217 -2.80 -21.51 -3.95
CA LEU A 217 -1.44 -21.00 -3.80
C LEU A 217 -1.34 -19.51 -4.12
N LEU A 218 -2.04 -19.02 -5.16
CA LEU A 218 -2.10 -17.59 -5.47
C LEU A 218 -2.79 -16.78 -4.36
N CYS A 219 -3.85 -17.31 -3.78
CA CYS A 219 -4.52 -16.70 -2.61
C CYS A 219 -3.57 -16.63 -1.40
N LEU A 220 -2.82 -17.71 -1.12
CA LEU A 220 -1.83 -17.74 -0.03
C LEU A 220 -0.69 -16.75 -0.26
N VAL A 221 -0.19 -16.64 -1.49
CA VAL A 221 0.85 -15.65 -1.86
C VAL A 221 0.33 -14.23 -1.67
N ALA A 222 -0.88 -13.93 -2.14
CA ALA A 222 -1.48 -12.61 -1.99
C ALA A 222 -1.72 -12.28 -0.50
N LEU A 223 -2.32 -13.19 0.25
CA LEU A 223 -2.56 -13.04 1.69
C LEU A 223 -1.25 -12.79 2.45
N GLY A 224 -0.23 -13.63 2.22
CA GLY A 224 1.07 -13.49 2.87
C GLY A 224 1.78 -12.20 2.51
N SER A 225 1.76 -11.79 1.25
CA SER A 225 2.43 -10.56 0.80
C SER A 225 1.80 -9.30 1.38
N PHE A 226 0.46 -9.18 1.36
CA PHE A 226 -0.23 -8.02 1.94
C PHE A 226 -0.11 -8.00 3.47
N LEU A 227 -0.10 -9.18 4.12
CA LEU A 227 0.14 -9.30 5.56
C LEU A 227 1.55 -8.77 5.91
N VAL A 228 2.58 -9.19 5.17
CA VAL A 228 3.96 -8.74 5.43
C VAL A 228 4.12 -7.24 5.12
N GLU A 229 3.52 -6.74 4.03
CA GLU A 229 3.54 -5.33 3.67
C GLU A 229 2.87 -4.48 4.78
N GLY A 230 1.68 -4.87 5.25
CA GLY A 230 0.99 -4.19 6.34
C GLY A 230 1.83 -4.16 7.62
N ILE A 231 2.35 -5.31 8.04
CA ILE A 231 3.21 -5.40 9.23
C ILE A 231 4.48 -4.54 9.07
N ALA A 232 5.12 -4.57 7.89
CA ALA A 232 6.33 -3.79 7.67
C ALA A 232 6.08 -2.28 7.74
N VAL A 233 4.96 -1.78 7.22
CA VAL A 233 4.61 -0.36 7.25
C VAL A 233 4.13 0.09 8.62
N GLU A 234 3.34 -0.73 9.31
CA GLU A 234 2.64 -0.33 10.53
C GLU A 234 3.40 -0.72 11.81
N TRP A 235 4.17 -1.81 11.79
CA TRP A 235 4.80 -2.35 12.98
C TRP A 235 6.33 -2.27 13.00
N SER A 236 7.00 -1.99 11.87
CA SER A 236 8.47 -1.96 11.88
C SER A 236 9.04 -0.86 12.76
N ALA A 237 8.42 0.32 12.81
CA ALA A 237 8.86 1.41 13.70
C ALA A 237 8.62 1.04 15.18
N VAL A 238 7.49 0.40 15.51
CA VAL A 238 7.21 -0.11 16.87
C VAL A 238 8.23 -1.17 17.26
N PHE A 239 8.50 -2.14 16.37
CA PHE A 239 9.49 -3.20 16.61
C PHE A 239 10.90 -2.62 16.85
N LEU A 240 11.36 -1.68 16.01
CA LEU A 240 12.67 -1.08 16.17
C LEU A 240 12.78 -0.27 17.46
N ARG A 241 11.72 0.45 17.84
CA ARG A 241 11.72 1.26 19.07
C ARG A 241 11.62 0.40 20.33
N GLU A 242 10.62 -0.48 20.40
CA GLU A 242 10.28 -1.19 21.65
C GLU A 242 11.05 -2.51 21.82
N SER A 243 11.38 -3.21 20.72
CA SER A 243 12.08 -4.50 20.79
C SER A 243 13.59 -4.33 20.62
N VAL A 244 14.04 -3.53 19.65
CA VAL A 244 15.47 -3.32 19.36
C VAL A 244 16.07 -2.20 20.22
N GLY A 245 15.25 -1.31 20.78
CA GLY A 245 15.71 -0.18 21.59
C GLY A 245 16.26 0.99 20.77
N ALA A 246 15.77 1.17 19.55
CA ALA A 246 16.19 2.27 18.69
C ALA A 246 15.68 3.62 19.18
N ASP A 247 16.49 4.67 18.99
CA ASP A 247 16.03 6.04 19.21
C ASP A 247 14.79 6.35 18.34
N PRO A 248 13.88 7.24 18.79
CA PRO A 248 12.64 7.54 18.09
C PRO A 248 12.81 7.87 16.60
N GLY A 249 13.81 8.69 16.23
CA GLY A 249 14.11 9.02 14.83
C GLY A 249 14.64 7.83 14.02
N ALA A 250 15.47 6.99 14.65
CA ALA A 250 16.02 5.80 14.01
C ALA A 250 14.99 4.68 13.84
N ALA A 251 13.99 4.62 14.71
CA ALA A 251 12.90 3.62 14.59
C ALA A 251 12.12 3.74 13.28
N GLY A 252 11.88 4.96 12.79
CA GLY A 252 11.23 5.20 11.51
C GLY A 252 12.00 4.69 10.29
N LEU A 253 13.33 4.47 10.40
CA LEU A 253 14.16 3.98 9.30
C LEU A 253 13.73 2.58 8.80
N GLY A 254 13.02 1.80 9.62
CA GLY A 254 12.44 0.53 9.19
C GLY A 254 11.44 0.71 8.07
N VAL A 255 10.49 1.62 8.24
CA VAL A 255 9.48 1.97 7.22
C VAL A 255 10.14 2.57 5.98
N VAL A 256 11.12 3.46 6.18
CA VAL A 256 11.88 4.10 5.09
C VAL A 256 12.60 3.05 4.24
N ALA A 257 13.34 2.15 4.87
CA ALA A 257 14.08 1.11 4.17
C ALA A 257 13.16 0.14 3.42
N PHE A 258 12.08 -0.30 4.07
CA PHE A 258 11.06 -1.15 3.43
C PHE A 258 10.47 -0.46 2.19
N SER A 259 10.02 0.78 2.33
CA SER A 259 9.41 1.55 1.23
C SER A 259 10.40 1.82 0.10
N ALA A 260 11.68 2.09 0.42
CA ALA A 260 12.74 2.25 -0.58
C ALA A 260 12.98 0.94 -1.36
N GLY A 261 13.06 -0.20 -0.66
CA GLY A 261 13.19 -1.51 -1.28
C GLY A 261 12.01 -1.84 -2.19
N MET A 262 10.78 -1.56 -1.72
CA MET A 262 9.55 -1.73 -2.49
C MET A 262 9.54 -0.86 -3.75
N ALA A 263 9.92 0.41 -3.65
CA ALA A 263 10.04 1.30 -4.80
C ALA A 263 11.08 0.80 -5.80
N ALA A 264 12.28 0.45 -5.33
CA ALA A 264 13.35 -0.08 -6.17
C ALA A 264 12.92 -1.34 -6.93
N SER A 265 12.26 -2.27 -6.25
CA SER A 265 11.81 -3.51 -6.88
C SER A 265 10.72 -3.30 -7.94
N ARG A 266 9.84 -2.33 -7.77
CA ARG A 266 8.81 -1.99 -8.78
C ARG A 266 9.42 -1.42 -10.06
N PHE A 267 10.52 -0.68 -9.98
CA PHE A 267 11.26 -0.21 -11.16
C PHE A 267 12.11 -1.29 -11.83
N LEU A 268 12.61 -2.25 -11.06
CA LEU A 268 13.47 -3.33 -11.56
C LEU A 268 12.66 -4.56 -11.97
N GLY A 269 11.48 -4.75 -11.43
CA GLY A 269 10.68 -5.97 -11.52
C GLY A 269 10.45 -6.46 -12.95
N ASP A 270 10.00 -5.58 -13.85
CA ASP A 270 9.76 -5.97 -15.25
C ASP A 270 11.05 -6.43 -15.96
N ARG A 271 12.21 -5.78 -15.66
CA ARG A 271 13.51 -6.20 -16.23
C ARG A 271 13.98 -7.53 -15.67
N LEU A 272 13.78 -7.74 -14.35
CA LEU A 272 14.15 -9.00 -13.69
C LEU A 272 13.29 -10.15 -14.20
N VAL A 273 11.97 -9.94 -14.33
CA VAL A 273 11.05 -10.93 -14.89
C VAL A 273 11.36 -11.24 -16.34
N ALA A 274 11.69 -10.24 -17.16
CA ALA A 274 12.08 -10.44 -18.55
C ALA A 274 13.37 -11.25 -18.69
N ARG A 275 14.33 -11.11 -17.74
CA ARG A 275 15.63 -11.79 -17.78
C ARG A 275 15.61 -13.17 -17.15
N PHE A 276 14.91 -13.36 -16.04
CA PHE A 276 15.00 -14.57 -15.21
C PHE A 276 13.68 -15.37 -15.16
N GLY A 277 12.61 -14.81 -15.68
CA GLY A 277 11.26 -15.38 -15.57
C GLY A 277 10.60 -15.10 -14.22
N GLN A 278 9.28 -15.05 -14.24
CA GLN A 278 8.46 -14.72 -13.08
C GLN A 278 8.68 -15.69 -11.88
N PRO A 279 8.68 -17.03 -12.05
CA PRO A 279 8.80 -17.94 -10.89
C PRO A 279 10.14 -17.82 -10.16
N VAL A 280 11.21 -17.45 -10.88
CA VAL A 280 12.54 -17.24 -10.27
C VAL A 280 12.54 -15.96 -9.46
N VAL A 281 12.00 -14.87 -10.02
CA VAL A 281 11.90 -13.57 -9.33
C VAL A 281 11.07 -13.68 -8.06
N ASP A 282 9.90 -14.33 -8.11
CA ASP A 282 9.03 -14.54 -6.95
C ASP A 282 9.70 -15.39 -5.88
N ARG A 283 10.34 -16.49 -6.27
CA ARG A 283 11.01 -17.39 -5.31
C ARG A 283 12.21 -16.72 -4.65
N VAL A 284 13.09 -16.10 -5.44
CA VAL A 284 14.27 -15.41 -4.91
C VAL A 284 13.85 -14.25 -4.03
N GLY A 285 12.84 -13.46 -4.45
CA GLY A 285 12.31 -12.36 -3.67
C GLY A 285 11.76 -12.81 -2.32
N ALA A 286 10.85 -13.78 -2.30
CA ALA A 286 10.27 -14.30 -1.07
C ALA A 286 11.30 -15.01 -0.17
N SER A 287 12.24 -15.75 -0.74
CA SER A 287 13.32 -16.40 0.01
C SER A 287 14.28 -15.40 0.63
N SER A 288 14.65 -14.34 -0.10
CA SER A 288 15.49 -13.27 0.44
C SER A 288 14.80 -12.51 1.57
N ALA A 289 13.49 -12.25 1.45
CA ALA A 289 12.70 -11.67 2.50
C ALA A 289 12.65 -12.57 3.77
N PHE A 290 12.47 -13.88 3.58
CA PHE A 290 12.49 -14.85 4.68
C PHE A 290 13.85 -14.84 5.39
N VAL A 291 14.95 -14.95 4.66
CA VAL A 291 16.30 -14.95 5.25
C VAL A 291 16.60 -13.64 5.96
N ALA A 292 16.19 -12.51 5.38
CA ALA A 292 16.37 -11.21 5.97
C ALA A 292 15.58 -11.04 7.29
N LEU A 293 14.31 -11.47 7.33
CA LEU A 293 13.51 -11.47 8.56
C LEU A 293 14.10 -12.42 9.62
N ALA A 294 14.53 -13.61 9.23
CA ALA A 294 15.18 -14.53 10.15
C ALA A 294 16.46 -13.91 10.75
N ALA A 295 17.31 -13.31 9.91
CA ALA A 295 18.52 -12.63 10.34
C ALA A 295 18.18 -11.44 11.27
N MET A 296 17.14 -10.65 10.96
CA MET A 296 16.65 -9.56 11.80
C MET A 296 16.28 -10.05 13.21
N LEU A 297 15.53 -11.16 13.29
CA LEU A 297 15.10 -11.71 14.57
C LEU A 297 16.26 -12.34 15.36
N ILE A 298 17.27 -12.89 14.69
CA ILE A 298 18.43 -13.50 15.34
C ILE A 298 19.41 -12.42 15.84
N VAL A 299 19.81 -11.49 14.95
CA VAL A 299 20.84 -10.49 15.23
C VAL A 299 20.32 -9.41 16.16
N HIS A 300 19.05 -9.03 16.02
CA HIS A 300 18.31 -8.11 16.90
C HIS A 300 19.07 -6.79 17.20
N ARG A 301 19.57 -6.15 16.16
CA ARG A 301 20.29 -4.86 16.20
C ARG A 301 19.73 -3.90 15.15
N LEU A 302 19.80 -2.60 15.38
CA LEU A 302 19.21 -1.56 14.53
C LEU A 302 19.64 -1.68 13.06
N VAL A 303 20.92 -1.60 12.75
CA VAL A 303 21.41 -1.55 11.36
C VAL A 303 21.05 -2.83 10.59
N PRO A 304 21.30 -4.04 11.11
CA PRO A 304 20.83 -5.27 10.44
C PRO A 304 19.32 -5.33 10.26
N SER A 305 18.52 -4.83 11.22
CA SER A 305 17.06 -4.84 11.13
C SER A 305 16.55 -3.89 10.05
N VAL A 306 17.11 -2.68 9.96
CA VAL A 306 16.80 -1.72 8.89
C VAL A 306 17.17 -2.29 7.52
N ALA A 307 18.35 -2.89 7.38
CA ALA A 307 18.79 -3.52 6.14
C ALA A 307 17.87 -4.70 5.76
N ALA A 308 17.46 -5.52 6.73
CA ALA A 308 16.56 -6.63 6.52
C ALA A 308 15.18 -6.16 6.01
N LEU A 309 14.60 -5.12 6.61
CA LEU A 309 13.33 -4.54 6.14
C LEU A 309 13.44 -3.99 4.72
N GLY A 310 14.58 -3.39 4.34
CA GLY A 310 14.86 -2.98 2.96
C GLY A 310 14.87 -4.17 1.98
N ILE A 311 15.52 -5.29 2.38
CA ILE A 311 15.52 -6.52 1.59
C ILE A 311 14.12 -7.12 1.48
N VAL A 312 13.32 -7.08 2.55
CA VAL A 312 11.92 -7.54 2.52
C VAL A 312 11.11 -6.74 1.50
N GLY A 313 11.22 -5.40 1.52
CA GLY A 313 10.56 -4.54 0.53
C GLY A 313 11.01 -4.84 -0.90
N LEU A 314 12.31 -5.01 -1.11
CA LEU A 314 12.89 -5.36 -2.41
C LEU A 314 12.38 -6.71 -2.91
N GLY A 315 12.28 -7.70 -2.04
CA GLY A 315 11.88 -9.07 -2.40
C GLY A 315 10.38 -9.21 -2.68
N LEU A 316 9.52 -8.48 -1.95
CA LEU A 316 8.07 -8.63 -2.05
C LEU A 316 7.40 -7.69 -3.06
N GLY A 317 8.06 -6.61 -3.49
CA GLY A 317 7.46 -5.62 -4.39
C GLY A 317 6.87 -6.17 -5.69
N PRO A 318 7.50 -7.14 -6.39
CA PRO A 318 6.95 -7.72 -7.60
C PRO A 318 5.87 -8.80 -7.34
N VAL A 319 5.85 -9.42 -6.17
CA VAL A 319 5.08 -10.65 -5.89
C VAL A 319 3.58 -10.46 -6.09
N VAL A 320 3.00 -9.40 -5.53
CA VAL A 320 1.56 -9.11 -5.64
C VAL A 320 1.13 -8.84 -7.09
N PRO A 321 1.78 -7.90 -7.84
CA PRO A 321 1.44 -7.67 -9.25
C PRO A 321 1.54 -8.93 -10.09
N LEU A 322 2.52 -9.78 -9.83
CA LEU A 322 2.72 -11.03 -10.56
C LEU A 322 1.65 -12.07 -10.24
N ALA A 323 1.25 -12.21 -8.96
CA ALA A 323 0.16 -13.09 -8.56
C ALA A 323 -1.18 -12.66 -9.22
N PHE A 324 -1.48 -11.37 -9.24
CA PHE A 324 -2.68 -10.84 -9.92
C PHE A 324 -2.64 -11.05 -11.43
N ARG A 325 -1.48 -10.87 -12.07
CA ARG A 325 -1.29 -11.14 -13.50
C ARG A 325 -1.56 -12.62 -13.82
N THR A 326 -1.00 -13.54 -13.02
CA THR A 326 -1.22 -14.97 -13.19
C THR A 326 -2.69 -15.35 -12.98
N ALA A 327 -3.33 -14.85 -11.91
CA ALA A 327 -4.76 -15.08 -11.68
C ALA A 327 -5.61 -14.61 -12.86
N GLY A 328 -5.34 -13.43 -13.40
CA GLY A 328 -6.07 -12.87 -14.54
C GLY A 328 -5.86 -13.62 -15.87
N ARG A 329 -4.70 -14.28 -16.06
CA ARG A 329 -4.39 -15.05 -17.28
C ARG A 329 -4.91 -16.48 -17.21
N THR A 330 -4.62 -17.18 -16.12
CA THR A 330 -4.92 -18.62 -15.97
C THR A 330 -6.42 -18.90 -15.94
N PHE A 331 -7.22 -17.97 -15.44
CA PHE A 331 -8.66 -18.15 -15.25
C PHE A 331 -9.52 -17.31 -16.20
N ARG A 332 -8.98 -16.90 -17.36
CA ARG A 332 -9.72 -16.14 -18.39
C ARG A 332 -10.67 -16.98 -19.25
N THR A 333 -10.47 -18.28 -19.33
CA THR A 333 -11.27 -19.20 -20.14
C THR A 333 -12.29 -19.90 -19.24
N GLY A 334 -13.52 -19.41 -19.25
CA GLY A 334 -14.61 -19.96 -18.45
C GLY A 334 -15.35 -18.88 -17.66
N HIS A 335 -16.47 -19.25 -17.09
CA HIS A 335 -17.45 -18.35 -16.49
C HIS A 335 -17.06 -17.78 -15.11
N ALA A 336 -15.77 -17.76 -14.74
CA ALA A 336 -15.33 -17.30 -13.42
C ALA A 336 -13.99 -16.57 -13.46
N SER A 337 -13.91 -15.40 -12.79
CA SER A 337 -12.66 -14.67 -12.57
C SER A 337 -12.06 -15.03 -11.22
N ALA A 338 -10.79 -15.40 -11.18
CA ALA A 338 -10.05 -15.66 -9.96
C ALA A 338 -9.55 -14.37 -9.27
N LEU A 339 -9.49 -13.26 -10.02
CA LEU A 339 -8.92 -12.01 -9.55
C LEU A 339 -9.60 -11.46 -8.28
N PRO A 340 -10.96 -11.43 -8.17
CA PRO A 340 -11.63 -10.97 -6.95
C PRO A 340 -11.31 -11.84 -5.73
N LEU A 341 -11.13 -13.16 -5.93
CA LEU A 341 -10.82 -14.08 -4.82
C LEU A 341 -9.39 -13.86 -4.31
N VAL A 342 -8.42 -13.73 -5.22
CA VAL A 342 -7.02 -13.44 -4.87
C VAL A 342 -6.89 -12.06 -4.21
N ALA A 343 -7.63 -11.05 -4.70
CA ALA A 343 -7.67 -9.73 -4.09
C ALA A 343 -8.28 -9.78 -2.67
N THR A 344 -9.39 -10.51 -2.49
CA THR A 344 -10.02 -10.70 -1.17
C THR A 344 -9.06 -11.36 -0.20
N ALA A 345 -8.33 -12.40 -0.63
CA ALA A 345 -7.32 -13.06 0.19
C ALA A 345 -6.21 -12.07 0.60
N GLY A 346 -5.73 -11.24 -0.34
CA GLY A 346 -4.75 -10.20 -0.04
C GLY A 346 -5.25 -9.22 1.03
N TYR A 347 -6.42 -8.63 0.82
CA TYR A 347 -7.01 -7.70 1.79
C TYR A 347 -7.26 -8.35 3.17
N THR A 348 -7.61 -9.63 3.20
CA THR A 348 -7.70 -10.38 4.47
C THR A 348 -6.35 -10.38 5.20
N GLY A 349 -5.24 -10.54 4.46
CA GLY A 349 -3.88 -10.44 5.02
C GLY A 349 -3.60 -9.08 5.67
N SER A 350 -3.98 -7.98 5.00
CA SER A 350 -3.82 -6.62 5.54
C SER A 350 -4.64 -6.37 6.82
N ILE A 351 -5.79 -7.01 6.97
CA ILE A 351 -6.63 -6.89 8.16
C ILE A 351 -6.05 -7.75 9.30
N VAL A 352 -5.74 -9.00 8.99
CA VAL A 352 -5.37 -10.01 9.98
C VAL A 352 -3.93 -9.77 10.50
N GLY A 353 -3.03 -9.27 9.65
CA GLY A 353 -1.63 -9.06 9.99
C GLY A 353 -1.41 -8.17 11.22
N PRO A 354 -1.85 -6.91 11.21
CA PRO A 354 -1.69 -5.99 12.34
C PRO A 354 -2.34 -6.51 13.62
N LEU A 355 -3.51 -7.14 13.49
CA LEU A 355 -4.25 -7.70 14.61
C LEU A 355 -3.47 -8.85 15.27
N LEU A 356 -2.97 -9.79 14.47
CA LEU A 356 -2.17 -10.93 14.97
C LEU A 356 -0.89 -10.45 15.67
N VAL A 357 -0.18 -9.47 15.06
CA VAL A 357 1.04 -8.93 15.67
C VAL A 357 0.72 -8.31 17.03
N GLY A 358 -0.36 -7.51 17.13
CA GLY A 358 -0.76 -6.89 18.39
C GLY A 358 -1.05 -7.90 19.47
N PHE A 359 -1.91 -8.88 19.21
CA PHE A 359 -2.27 -9.91 20.20
C PHE A 359 -1.09 -10.78 20.59
N ILE A 360 -0.26 -11.23 19.66
CA ILE A 360 0.91 -12.06 19.96
C ILE A 360 1.95 -11.24 20.74
N ALA A 361 2.10 -9.96 20.45
CA ALA A 361 3.04 -9.10 21.15
C ALA A 361 2.68 -8.93 22.65
N ASP A 362 1.40 -8.80 22.96
CA ASP A 362 0.93 -8.71 24.35
C ASP A 362 1.00 -10.06 25.10
N LEU A 363 0.70 -11.17 24.41
CA LEU A 363 0.78 -12.51 25.01
C LEU A 363 2.22 -12.99 25.22
N ALA A 364 3.17 -12.47 24.45
CA ALA A 364 4.56 -12.90 24.46
C ALA A 364 5.52 -11.72 24.29
N THR A 365 5.94 -11.42 23.08
CA THR A 365 6.83 -10.29 22.75
C THR A 365 6.66 -9.87 21.29
N LEU A 366 7.01 -8.64 20.96
CA LEU A 366 7.09 -8.17 19.57
C LEU A 366 8.02 -9.03 18.70
N ARG A 367 9.12 -9.54 19.28
CA ARG A 367 10.04 -10.43 18.57
C ARG A 367 9.37 -11.74 18.15
N ILE A 368 8.53 -12.32 19.01
CA ILE A 368 7.75 -13.53 18.71
C ILE A 368 6.64 -13.19 17.70
N ALA A 369 5.99 -12.03 17.83
CA ALA A 369 4.96 -11.59 16.90
C ALA A 369 5.51 -11.46 15.45
N PHE A 370 6.77 -11.07 15.28
CA PHE A 370 7.42 -11.01 13.96
C PHE A 370 7.75 -12.39 13.35
N LEU A 371 7.46 -13.49 14.03
CA LEU A 371 7.41 -14.82 13.38
C LEU A 371 6.23 -14.90 12.39
N VAL A 372 5.18 -14.11 12.57
CA VAL A 372 4.04 -14.07 11.62
C VAL A 372 4.48 -13.70 10.21
N PRO A 373 5.13 -12.54 9.96
CA PRO A 373 5.64 -12.22 8.63
C PRO A 373 6.76 -13.17 8.18
N LEU A 374 7.56 -13.74 9.09
CA LEU A 374 8.56 -14.76 8.74
C LEU A 374 7.91 -16.01 8.14
N VAL A 375 6.88 -16.55 8.78
CA VAL A 375 6.12 -17.71 8.28
C VAL A 375 5.43 -17.37 6.96
N ALA A 376 4.84 -16.18 6.84
CA ALA A 376 4.19 -15.75 5.61
C ALA A 376 5.16 -15.68 4.41
N THR A 377 6.39 -15.18 4.63
CA THR A 377 7.43 -15.17 3.58
C THR A 377 7.92 -16.58 3.22
N ALA A 378 8.02 -17.49 4.20
CA ALA A 378 8.33 -18.91 3.95
C ALA A 378 7.26 -19.56 3.07
N VAL A 379 5.99 -19.39 3.41
CA VAL A 379 4.85 -19.90 2.64
C VAL A 379 4.84 -19.31 1.22
N SER A 380 5.07 -18.02 1.06
CA SER A 380 5.16 -17.36 -0.24
C SER A 380 6.32 -17.92 -1.08
N SER A 381 7.49 -18.18 -0.49
CA SER A 381 8.63 -18.79 -1.17
C SER A 381 8.33 -20.21 -1.68
N LEU A 382 7.66 -21.02 -0.87
CA LEU A 382 7.25 -22.39 -1.26
C LEU A 382 6.15 -22.36 -2.34
N ALA A 383 5.25 -21.39 -2.27
CA ALA A 383 4.16 -21.22 -3.23
C ALA A 383 4.58 -20.54 -4.54
N ALA A 384 5.79 -19.99 -4.64
CA ALA A 384 6.27 -19.27 -5.83
C ALA A 384 6.21 -20.10 -7.14
N GLY A 385 6.16 -21.44 -7.05
CA GLY A 385 5.96 -22.31 -8.21
C GLY A 385 4.57 -22.19 -8.86
N ALA A 386 3.58 -21.65 -8.13
CA ALA A 386 2.22 -21.44 -8.64
C ALA A 386 2.11 -20.26 -9.62
N THR A 387 3.12 -19.39 -9.66
CA THR A 387 3.19 -18.23 -10.56
C THR A 387 3.77 -18.57 -11.94
N ARG A 388 4.05 -19.85 -12.21
CA ARG A 388 4.45 -20.29 -13.54
C ARG A 388 3.30 -20.08 -14.52
N ASP A 389 3.60 -19.39 -15.63
CA ASP A 389 2.67 -19.40 -16.78
C ASP A 389 2.47 -20.85 -17.23
N PRO A 390 1.22 -21.29 -17.47
CA PRO A 390 0.90 -22.65 -17.94
C PRO A 390 1.52 -22.94 -19.29
#